data_632b366a63b9b75bd30825f8c55ed154
#
_entry.id   632b366a63b9b75bd30825f8c55ed154
#
_cell.length_a   1.000
_cell.length_b   1.000
_cell.length_c   1.000
_cell.angle_alpha   90.00
_cell.angle_beta   90.00
_cell.angle_gamma   90.00
#
_symmetry.space_group_name_H-M   'P 1'
#
loop_
_entity.id
_entity.type
_entity.pdbx_description
1 polymer ?
#
loop_
_entity_poly.entity_id
_entity_poly.type
_entity_poly.pdbx_seq_one_letter_code
_entity_poly.pdbx_strand_id
1 'polypeptide(L)'
;MASIVIKDSFKAGKDGIDFSYVRPNGEVKTTRLKKKFSDTINGEKVTFLLPENPTAEQMFAHAEALATRYVHQHVAGQAKAAAMTDAERAEARQRGLDNWNNMTAEQKAAHAKATEVNAEAQHQAWKALTPEQKAAHAEKSRAAAMAQDVIEVSDDIFAQLAALG
;
A
#
# COMPACT_ATOMS: atom_id res chain seq x y z
N MET A 1 -13.86 -6.37 16.57
CA MET A 1 -13.18 -5.47 15.60
C MET A 1 -13.90 -5.58 14.27
N ALA A 2 -14.08 -4.47 13.54
CA ALA A 2 -14.66 -4.55 12.20
C ALA A 2 -13.66 -5.26 11.26
N SER A 3 -14.16 -6.15 10.40
CA SER A 3 -13.32 -6.83 9.40
C SER A 3 -12.72 -5.82 8.43
N ILE A 4 -11.43 -5.99 8.11
CA ILE A 4 -10.75 -5.19 7.09
C ILE A 4 -10.96 -5.73 5.68
N VAL A 5 -11.45 -6.97 5.54
CA VAL A 5 -11.76 -7.60 4.25
C VAL A 5 -13.18 -7.28 3.84
N ILE A 6 -13.37 -6.90 2.58
CA ILE A 6 -14.68 -6.62 1.99
C ILE A 6 -15.32 -7.95 1.58
N LYS A 7 -16.44 -8.32 2.23
CA LYS A 7 -17.08 -9.65 2.07
C LYS A 7 -17.41 -10.00 0.62
N ASP A 8 -17.94 -9.06 -0.13
CA ASP A 8 -18.43 -9.29 -1.50
C ASP A 8 -17.35 -9.03 -2.57
N SER A 9 -16.09 -8.94 -2.16
CA SER A 9 -14.98 -8.63 -3.06
C SER A 9 -14.28 -9.83 -3.67
N PHE A 10 -14.63 -11.05 -3.26
CA PHE A 10 -14.01 -12.27 -3.78
C PHE A 10 -14.42 -12.51 -5.23
N LYS A 11 -13.43 -12.55 -6.13
CA LYS A 11 -13.64 -12.76 -7.56
C LYS A 11 -12.69 -13.82 -8.08
N ALA A 12 -13.21 -14.72 -8.93
CA ALA A 12 -12.37 -15.63 -9.69
C ALA A 12 -11.52 -14.83 -10.70
N GLY A 13 -10.21 -14.88 -10.54
CA GLY A 13 -9.24 -14.34 -11.49
C GLY A 13 -8.64 -15.46 -12.37
N LYS A 14 -7.82 -15.07 -13.35
CA LYS A 14 -7.19 -15.99 -14.31
C LYS A 14 -6.38 -17.11 -13.62
N ASP A 15 -5.72 -16.79 -12.50
CA ASP A 15 -4.80 -17.71 -11.81
C ASP A 15 -5.16 -17.88 -10.31
N GLY A 16 -6.42 -17.69 -9.93
CA GLY A 16 -6.85 -17.84 -8.53
C GLY A 16 -7.99 -16.92 -8.13
N ILE A 17 -8.17 -16.73 -6.85
CA ILE A 17 -9.20 -15.88 -6.27
C ILE A 17 -8.54 -14.57 -5.82
N ASP A 18 -9.08 -13.45 -6.26
CA ASP A 18 -8.70 -12.12 -5.79
C ASP A 18 -9.72 -11.61 -4.76
N PHE A 19 -9.26 -10.82 -3.79
CA PHE A 19 -10.13 -10.19 -2.80
C PHE A 19 -9.63 -8.77 -2.48
N SER A 20 -10.51 -7.94 -1.93
CA SER A 20 -10.19 -6.57 -1.56
C SER A 20 -10.26 -6.34 -0.05
N TYR A 21 -9.38 -5.50 0.46
CA TYR A 21 -9.31 -5.12 1.86
C TYR A 21 -9.02 -3.62 2.01
N VAL A 22 -9.36 -3.06 3.17
CA VAL A 22 -9.20 -1.65 3.49
C VAL A 22 -7.93 -1.46 4.34
N ARG A 23 -7.06 -0.56 3.94
CA ARG A 23 -5.91 -0.12 4.72
C ARG A 23 -6.29 0.89 5.80
N PRO A 24 -5.43 1.12 6.83
CA PRO A 24 -5.71 2.12 7.87
C PRO A 24 -5.94 3.54 7.36
N ASN A 25 -5.36 3.88 6.21
CA ASN A 25 -5.57 5.17 5.54
C ASN A 25 -6.89 5.25 4.73
N GLY A 26 -7.73 4.21 4.77
CA GLY A 26 -8.98 4.13 4.01
C GLY A 26 -8.81 3.66 2.55
N GLU A 27 -7.59 3.43 2.08
CA GLU A 27 -7.32 2.95 0.73
C GLU A 27 -7.77 1.49 0.56
N VAL A 28 -8.55 1.22 -0.48
CA VAL A 28 -8.92 -0.16 -0.86
C VAL A 28 -7.83 -0.76 -1.73
N LYS A 29 -7.36 -1.93 -1.34
CA LYS A 29 -6.39 -2.74 -2.12
C LYS A 29 -6.99 -4.07 -2.50
N THR A 30 -6.75 -4.47 -3.75
CA THR A 30 -7.09 -5.81 -4.23
C THR A 30 -5.82 -6.65 -4.33
N THR A 31 -5.90 -7.87 -3.88
CA THR A 31 -4.78 -8.82 -3.90
C THR A 31 -5.27 -10.24 -4.11
N ARG A 32 -4.35 -11.12 -4.51
CA ARG A 32 -4.64 -12.53 -4.70
C ARG A 32 -4.62 -13.28 -3.38
N LEU A 33 -5.60 -14.15 -3.19
CA LEU A 33 -5.64 -15.10 -2.08
C LEU A 33 -4.55 -16.16 -2.27
N LYS A 34 -3.55 -16.14 -1.41
CA LYS A 34 -2.44 -17.10 -1.46
C LYS A 34 -2.84 -18.40 -0.75
N LYS A 35 -2.63 -19.55 -1.38
CA LYS A 35 -2.90 -20.85 -0.74
C LYS A 35 -2.09 -21.06 0.54
N LYS A 36 -0.88 -20.51 0.59
CA LYS A 36 0.02 -20.59 1.75
C LYS A 36 0.76 -19.29 1.95
N PHE A 37 0.84 -18.83 3.17
CA PHE A 37 1.74 -17.73 3.57
C PHE A 37 2.18 -17.92 5.03
N SER A 38 3.27 -17.26 5.42
CA SER A 38 3.72 -17.23 6.81
C SER A 38 3.82 -15.81 7.30
N ASP A 39 3.51 -15.60 8.58
CA ASP A 39 3.69 -14.32 9.27
C ASP A 39 4.40 -14.55 10.61
N THR A 40 4.93 -13.48 11.19
CA THR A 40 5.51 -13.52 12.53
C THR A 40 4.55 -12.86 13.50
N ILE A 41 3.98 -13.66 14.39
CA ILE A 41 3.01 -13.22 15.41
C ILE A 41 3.63 -13.44 16.77
N ASN A 42 3.78 -12.38 17.57
CA ASN A 42 4.42 -12.44 18.90
C ASN A 42 5.84 -13.08 18.89
N GLY A 43 6.60 -12.86 17.81
CA GLY A 43 7.95 -13.42 17.67
C GLY A 43 7.99 -14.83 17.10
N GLU A 44 6.87 -15.51 16.96
CA GLU A 44 6.80 -16.87 16.42
C GLU A 44 6.35 -16.88 14.96
N LYS A 45 6.98 -17.73 14.15
CA LYS A 45 6.59 -17.90 12.75
C LYS A 45 5.37 -18.82 12.64
N VAL A 46 4.23 -18.23 12.31
CA VAL A 46 2.97 -18.95 12.06
C VAL A 46 2.76 -19.11 10.56
N THR A 47 2.41 -20.32 10.13
CA THR A 47 2.10 -20.63 8.73
C THR A 47 0.60 -20.84 8.57
N PHE A 48 0.01 -20.09 7.69
CA PHE A 48 -1.39 -20.20 7.30
C PHE A 48 -1.50 -21.01 6.00
N LEU A 49 -2.36 -22.01 6.02
CA LEU A 49 -2.62 -22.89 4.87
C LEU A 49 -4.11 -22.91 4.57
N LEU A 50 -4.48 -22.63 3.32
CA LEU A 50 -5.86 -22.75 2.85
C LEU A 50 -6.10 -24.19 2.39
N PRO A 51 -7.16 -24.88 2.83
CA PRO A 51 -7.52 -26.22 2.35
C PRO A 51 -7.72 -26.28 0.84
N GLU A 52 -7.68 -27.46 0.24
CA GLU A 52 -7.92 -27.63 -1.21
C GLU A 52 -9.33 -27.22 -1.63
N ASN A 53 -10.35 -27.55 -0.79
CA ASN A 53 -11.74 -27.19 -0.98
C ASN A 53 -12.22 -26.34 0.20
N PRO A 54 -11.85 -25.05 0.26
CA PRO A 54 -12.18 -24.22 1.41
C PRO A 54 -13.64 -23.81 1.40
N THR A 55 -14.27 -23.76 2.57
CA THR A 55 -15.55 -23.10 2.74
C THR A 55 -15.42 -21.59 2.57
N ALA A 56 -16.53 -20.89 2.35
CA ALA A 56 -16.54 -19.42 2.28
C ALA A 56 -15.97 -18.78 3.55
N GLU A 57 -16.30 -19.35 4.73
CA GLU A 57 -15.77 -18.87 6.02
C GLU A 57 -14.27 -19.08 6.14
N GLN A 58 -13.75 -20.23 5.71
CA GLN A 58 -12.30 -20.50 5.70
C GLN A 58 -11.55 -19.57 4.74
N MET A 59 -12.10 -19.31 3.56
CA MET A 59 -11.55 -18.34 2.62
C MET A 59 -11.50 -16.94 3.22
N PHE A 60 -12.59 -16.53 3.88
CA PHE A 60 -12.69 -15.22 4.50
C PHE A 60 -11.68 -15.05 5.65
N ALA A 61 -11.63 -16.01 6.57
CA ALA A 61 -10.67 -15.99 7.69
C ALA A 61 -9.20 -15.98 7.21
N HIS A 62 -8.91 -16.74 6.16
CA HIS A 62 -7.57 -16.77 5.55
C HIS A 62 -7.23 -15.45 4.85
N ALA A 63 -8.19 -14.83 4.16
CA ALA A 63 -8.05 -13.52 3.56
C ALA A 63 -7.84 -12.43 4.63
N GLU A 64 -8.54 -12.49 5.76
CA GLU A 64 -8.33 -11.57 6.89
C GLU A 64 -6.93 -11.66 7.47
N ALA A 65 -6.42 -12.86 7.71
CA ALA A 65 -5.05 -13.05 8.18
C ALA A 65 -4.03 -12.50 7.18
N LEU A 66 -4.23 -12.75 5.89
CA LEU A 66 -3.36 -12.25 4.83
C LEU A 66 -3.42 -10.71 4.69
N ALA A 67 -4.60 -10.12 4.76
CA ALA A 67 -4.82 -8.67 4.74
C ALA A 67 -4.18 -8.00 5.95
N THR A 68 -4.35 -8.55 7.15
CA THR A 68 -3.73 -8.07 8.39
C THR A 68 -2.21 -8.03 8.27
N ARG A 69 -1.61 -9.09 7.75
CA ARG A 69 -0.16 -9.12 7.45
C ARG A 69 0.25 -7.97 6.52
N TYR A 70 -0.48 -7.75 5.43
CA TYR A 70 -0.16 -6.67 4.49
C TYR A 70 -0.32 -5.28 5.11
N VAL A 71 -1.31 -5.10 5.97
CA VAL A 71 -1.50 -3.87 6.75
C VAL A 71 -0.31 -3.65 7.69
N HIS A 72 0.10 -4.65 8.46
CA HIS A 72 1.26 -4.56 9.35
C HIS A 72 2.55 -4.23 8.58
N GLN A 73 2.80 -4.90 7.45
CA GLN A 73 3.96 -4.62 6.60
C GLN A 73 3.93 -3.19 6.04
N HIS A 74 2.76 -2.69 5.67
CA HIS A 74 2.59 -1.32 5.18
C HIS A 74 2.89 -0.29 6.27
N VAL A 75 2.31 -0.46 7.46
CA VAL A 75 2.54 0.43 8.61
C VAL A 75 4.02 0.41 9.02
N ALA A 76 4.63 -0.77 9.11
CA ALA A 76 6.06 -0.90 9.42
C ALA A 76 6.94 -0.23 8.35
N GLY A 77 6.57 -0.37 7.07
CA GLY A 77 7.26 0.29 5.96
C GLY A 77 7.16 1.81 6.03
N GLN A 78 5.99 2.35 6.36
CA GLN A 78 5.80 3.79 6.56
C GLN A 78 6.61 4.32 7.75
N ALA A 79 6.59 3.61 8.89
CA ALA A 79 7.37 3.98 10.06
C ALA A 79 8.88 3.99 9.75
N LYS A 80 9.37 2.98 9.03
CA LYS A 80 10.76 2.92 8.58
C LYS A 80 11.10 4.09 7.65
N ALA A 81 10.25 4.39 6.67
CA ALA A 81 10.46 5.50 5.75
C ALA A 81 10.46 6.87 6.47
N ALA A 82 9.58 7.06 7.47
CA ALA A 82 9.55 8.26 8.30
C ALA A 82 10.81 8.43 9.17
N ALA A 83 11.40 7.32 9.62
CA ALA A 83 12.62 7.33 10.43
C ALA A 83 13.92 7.46 9.61
N MET A 84 13.85 7.36 8.28
CA MET A 84 15.04 7.50 7.42
C MET A 84 15.55 8.94 7.41
N THR A 85 16.86 9.09 7.50
CA THR A 85 17.56 10.37 7.27
C THR A 85 17.52 10.74 5.78
N ASP A 86 17.81 12.00 5.46
CA ASP A 86 17.85 12.46 4.07
C ASP A 86 18.94 11.77 3.26
N ALA A 87 20.09 11.44 3.89
CA ALA A 87 21.16 10.67 3.27
C ALA A 87 20.69 9.25 2.90
N GLU A 88 20.01 8.55 3.81
CA GLU A 88 19.46 7.21 3.55
C GLU A 88 18.37 7.24 2.47
N ARG A 89 17.54 8.30 2.44
CA ARG A 89 16.56 8.50 1.37
C ARG A 89 17.22 8.73 0.00
N ALA A 90 18.29 9.53 -0.03
CA ALA A 90 19.06 9.76 -1.26
C ALA A 90 19.70 8.46 -1.77
N GLU A 91 20.30 7.68 -0.88
CA GLU A 91 20.89 6.39 -1.20
C GLU A 91 19.85 5.36 -1.69
N ALA A 92 18.67 5.33 -1.05
CA ALA A 92 17.57 4.47 -1.49
C ALA A 92 17.05 4.85 -2.89
N ARG A 93 16.97 6.16 -3.19
CA ARG A 93 16.64 6.66 -4.53
C ARG A 93 17.69 6.28 -5.56
N GLN A 94 18.97 6.44 -5.23
CA GLN A 94 20.06 6.07 -6.14
C GLN A 94 20.03 4.56 -6.44
N ARG A 95 19.88 3.71 -5.42
CA ARG A 95 19.71 2.26 -5.63
C ARG A 95 18.50 1.92 -6.51
N GLY A 96 17.40 2.67 -6.39
CA GLY A 96 16.23 2.51 -7.26
C GLY A 96 16.55 2.85 -8.72
N LEU A 97 17.27 3.93 -8.97
CA LEU A 97 17.71 4.33 -10.29
C LEU A 97 18.69 3.32 -10.91
N ASP A 98 19.64 2.84 -10.12
CA ASP A 98 20.62 1.84 -10.58
C ASP A 98 19.92 0.52 -10.95
N ASN A 99 18.96 0.08 -10.12
CA ASN A 99 18.14 -1.10 -10.43
C ASN A 99 17.35 -0.91 -11.72
N TRP A 100 16.73 0.26 -11.91
CA TRP A 100 16.00 0.57 -13.13
C TRP A 100 16.92 0.59 -14.36
N ASN A 101 18.09 1.21 -14.25
CA ASN A 101 19.06 1.28 -15.33
C ASN A 101 19.58 -0.10 -15.75
N ASN A 102 19.75 -0.99 -14.76
CA ASN A 102 20.23 -2.36 -14.97
C ASN A 102 19.14 -3.34 -15.47
N MET A 103 17.87 -2.92 -15.49
CA MET A 103 16.80 -3.74 -16.05
C MET A 103 16.93 -3.89 -17.57
N THR A 104 16.65 -5.09 -18.09
CA THR A 104 16.54 -5.35 -19.52
C THR A 104 15.33 -4.62 -20.13
N ALA A 105 15.32 -4.44 -21.45
CA ALA A 105 14.19 -3.84 -22.16
C ALA A 105 12.89 -4.60 -21.90
N GLU A 106 12.95 -5.93 -21.83
CA GLU A 106 11.80 -6.78 -21.53
C GLU A 106 11.27 -6.58 -20.11
N GLN A 107 12.17 -6.48 -19.12
CA GLN A 107 11.79 -6.18 -17.74
C GLN A 107 11.15 -4.80 -17.59
N LYS A 108 11.70 -3.78 -18.28
CA LYS A 108 11.12 -2.42 -18.32
C LYS A 108 9.74 -2.42 -18.97
N ALA A 109 9.54 -3.15 -20.06
CA ALA A 109 8.24 -3.29 -20.71
C ALA A 109 7.21 -4.00 -19.81
N ALA A 110 7.62 -5.08 -19.13
CA ALA A 110 6.78 -5.77 -18.17
C ALA A 110 6.37 -4.87 -16.99
N HIS A 111 7.31 -4.05 -16.49
CA HIS A 111 7.03 -3.07 -15.43
C HIS A 111 6.06 -1.98 -15.91
N ALA A 112 6.24 -1.44 -17.11
CA ALA A 112 5.33 -0.46 -17.70
C ALA A 112 3.92 -1.00 -17.83
N LYS A 113 3.77 -2.23 -18.36
CA LYS A 113 2.46 -2.91 -18.46
C LYS A 113 1.80 -3.14 -17.11
N ALA A 114 2.58 -3.53 -16.08
CA ALA A 114 2.05 -3.69 -14.72
C ALA A 114 1.58 -2.35 -14.13
N THR A 115 2.29 -1.26 -14.43
CA THR A 115 1.92 0.10 -13.99
C THR A 115 0.63 0.55 -14.66
N GLU A 116 0.47 0.31 -15.97
CA GLU A 116 -0.75 0.63 -16.72
C GLU A 116 -1.97 -0.11 -16.17
N VAL A 117 -1.85 -1.43 -15.94
CA VAL A 117 -2.92 -2.23 -15.34
C VAL A 117 -3.31 -1.73 -13.95
N ASN A 118 -2.32 -1.34 -13.13
CA ASN A 118 -2.59 -0.77 -11.81
C ASN A 118 -3.27 0.60 -11.90
N ALA A 119 -2.86 1.46 -12.83
CA ALA A 119 -3.47 2.77 -13.05
C ALA A 119 -4.93 2.63 -13.50
N GLU A 120 -5.22 1.70 -14.39
CA GLU A 120 -6.59 1.41 -14.83
C GLU A 120 -7.46 0.88 -13.68
N ALA A 121 -6.93 -0.05 -12.88
CA ALA A 121 -7.61 -0.56 -11.70
C ALA A 121 -7.92 0.55 -10.67
N GLN A 122 -6.98 1.47 -10.44
CA GLN A 122 -7.19 2.64 -9.58
C GLN A 122 -8.25 3.59 -10.15
N HIS A 123 -8.24 3.81 -11.46
CA HIS A 123 -9.25 4.64 -12.13
C HIS A 123 -10.66 4.05 -12.02
N GLN A 124 -10.79 2.74 -12.20
CA GLN A 124 -12.07 2.05 -12.02
C GLN A 124 -12.55 2.10 -10.56
N ALA A 125 -11.63 1.91 -9.61
CA ALA A 125 -11.93 2.05 -8.19
C ALA A 125 -12.41 3.48 -7.85
N TRP A 126 -11.74 4.50 -8.39
CA TRP A 126 -12.15 5.89 -8.23
C TRP A 126 -13.53 6.18 -8.82
N LYS A 127 -13.85 5.64 -10.00
CA LYS A 127 -15.18 5.77 -10.60
C LYS A 127 -16.29 5.17 -9.74
N ALA A 128 -16.00 4.06 -9.07
CA ALA A 128 -16.94 3.35 -8.22
C ALA A 128 -17.22 4.05 -6.87
N LEU A 129 -16.41 5.04 -6.47
CA LEU A 129 -16.61 5.79 -5.24
C LEU A 129 -17.86 6.69 -5.34
N THR A 130 -18.61 6.78 -4.23
CA THR A 130 -19.73 7.72 -4.11
C THR A 130 -19.21 9.17 -4.11
N PRO A 131 -20.07 10.17 -4.42
CA PRO A 131 -19.71 11.58 -4.34
C PRO A 131 -19.15 11.99 -2.97
N GLU A 132 -19.72 11.46 -1.89
CA GLU A 132 -19.27 11.69 -0.50
C GLU A 132 -17.86 11.14 -0.24
N GLN A 133 -17.59 9.93 -0.72
CA GLN A 133 -16.26 9.32 -0.61
C GLN A 133 -15.20 10.09 -1.41
N LYS A 134 -15.56 10.60 -2.61
CA LYS A 134 -14.70 11.46 -3.43
C LYS A 134 -14.40 12.78 -2.73
N ALA A 135 -15.42 13.40 -2.10
CA ALA A 135 -15.26 14.64 -1.34
C ALA A 135 -14.34 14.43 -0.12
N ALA A 136 -14.55 13.37 0.65
CA ALA A 136 -13.70 13.04 1.79
C ALA A 136 -12.24 12.78 1.37
N HIS A 137 -12.01 12.12 0.23
CA HIS A 137 -10.67 11.93 -0.31
C HIS A 137 -10.00 13.25 -0.72
N ALA A 138 -10.77 14.16 -1.37
CA ALA A 138 -10.27 15.47 -1.77
C ALA A 138 -9.92 16.34 -0.54
N GLU A 139 -10.72 16.30 0.51
CA GLU A 139 -10.46 17.01 1.76
C GLU A 139 -9.19 16.50 2.45
N LYS A 140 -9.02 15.17 2.53
CA LYS A 140 -7.82 14.54 3.08
C LYS A 140 -6.55 14.89 2.29
N SER A 141 -6.66 14.96 0.96
CA SER A 141 -5.53 15.33 0.09
C SER A 141 -5.16 16.81 0.27
N ARG A 142 -6.15 17.70 0.43
CA ARG A 142 -5.91 19.12 0.74
C ARG A 142 -5.25 19.31 2.10
N ALA A 143 -5.73 18.60 3.13
CA ALA A 143 -5.14 18.66 4.47
C ALA A 143 -3.68 18.18 4.48
N ALA A 144 -3.37 17.13 3.71
CA ALA A 144 -2.00 16.64 3.57
C ALA A 144 -1.09 17.64 2.84
N ALA A 145 -1.58 18.30 1.78
CA ALA A 145 -0.85 19.34 1.06
C ALA A 145 -0.58 20.55 1.95
N MET A 146 -1.59 21.05 2.68
CA MET A 146 -1.42 22.16 3.62
C MET A 146 -0.44 21.84 4.75
N ALA A 147 -0.41 20.60 5.25
CA ALA A 147 0.55 20.18 6.26
C ALA A 147 2.00 20.20 5.72
N GLN A 148 2.18 19.89 4.44
CA GLN A 148 3.47 19.89 3.77
C GLN A 148 3.97 21.33 3.53
N ASP A 149 3.11 22.23 3.09
CA ASP A 149 3.40 23.66 2.90
C ASP A 149 3.79 24.35 4.22
N VAL A 150 3.15 24.00 5.34
CA VAL A 150 3.50 24.53 6.68
C VAL A 150 4.88 24.09 7.12
N ILE A 151 5.31 22.87 6.80
CA ILE A 151 6.65 22.38 7.12
C ILE A 151 7.71 23.13 6.31
N GLU A 152 7.49 23.33 5.00
CA GLU A 152 8.43 24.06 4.14
C GLU A 152 8.58 25.54 4.58
N VAL A 153 7.48 26.21 4.91
CA VAL A 153 7.51 27.61 5.41
C VAL A 153 8.22 27.71 6.77
N SER A 154 8.07 26.73 7.66
CA SER A 154 8.73 26.76 8.97
C SER A 154 10.25 26.55 8.86
N ASP A 155 10.71 25.68 7.97
CA ASP A 155 12.13 25.44 7.74
C ASP A 155 12.81 26.65 7.09
N ASP A 156 12.13 27.34 6.20
CA ASP A 156 12.64 28.57 5.55
C ASP A 156 12.73 29.75 6.55
N ILE A 157 11.76 29.89 7.46
CA ILE A 157 11.77 30.90 8.52
C ILE A 157 12.92 30.63 9.51
N PHE A 158 13.15 29.35 9.89
CA PHE A 158 14.26 29.02 10.78
C PHE A 158 15.63 29.23 10.13
N ALA A 159 15.75 28.95 8.82
CA ALA A 159 16.97 29.24 8.05
C ALA A 159 17.25 30.76 7.96
N GLN A 160 16.23 31.59 7.77
CA GLN A 160 16.35 33.05 7.73
C GLN A 160 16.69 33.62 9.12
N LEU A 161 16.13 33.12 10.20
CA LEU A 161 16.44 33.53 11.57
C LEU A 161 17.89 33.16 11.95
N ALA A 162 18.38 32.01 11.54
CA ALA A 162 19.75 31.58 11.77
C ALA A 162 20.80 32.42 10.99
N ALA A 163 20.39 33.05 9.87
CA ALA A 163 21.25 33.94 9.06
C ALA A 163 21.34 35.38 9.61
N LEU A 164 20.48 35.77 10.57
CA LEU A 164 20.40 37.09 11.16
C LEU A 164 21.09 37.19 12.56
N GLY A 165 21.64 36.11 13.07
CA GLY A 165 22.37 36.04 14.36
C GLY A 165 23.85 35.68 14.16
#